data_875e86be52e46dd9b547294064d5e155
#
_entry.id   875e86be52e46dd9b547294064d5e155
#
_cell.length_a   1.000
_cell.length_b   1.000
_cell.length_c   1.000
_cell.angle_alpha   90.00
_cell.angle_beta   90.00
_cell.angle_gamma   90.00
#
_symmetry.space_group_name_H-M   'P 1'
#
loop_
_entity.id
_entity.type
_entity.pdbx_description
1 polymer ?
#
loop_
_entity_poly.entity_id
_entity_poly.type
_entity_poly.pdbx_seq_one_letter_code
_entity_poly.pdbx_strand_id
1 'polypeptide(L)'
;MRYPCSQCEYAATTARYLKAHVESKHEGVRYPCSQCEYAATTAGNLKVHVEKKHEGIIYPCPKCEYAAATAGCLKRHVQIKHEGVRYPCSQCEHAATTANALKRHVESKHEGVRYPCSQCEHAATTSNALKQHVESKHDGVRYRCSKCKYAATWKGDLNKHFKNKHK
;
A
#
# COMPACT_ATOMS: atom_id res chain seq x y z
N MET A 1 -13.59 22.63 8.77
CA MET A 1 -12.65 22.90 9.88
C MET A 1 -11.64 21.77 9.93
N ARG A 2 -10.34 22.05 10.14
CA ARG A 2 -9.29 21.02 10.31
C ARG A 2 -8.69 21.16 11.71
N TYR A 3 -8.22 20.06 12.25
CA TYR A 3 -7.62 19.96 13.59
C TYR A 3 -6.11 19.80 13.42
N PRO A 4 -5.31 20.88 13.59
CA PRO A 4 -3.86 20.81 13.40
C PRO A 4 -3.19 20.05 14.56
N CYS A 5 -2.11 19.32 14.25
CA CYS A 5 -1.24 18.74 15.25
C CYS A 5 -0.30 19.81 15.78
N SER A 6 -0.10 19.87 17.10
CA SER A 6 0.85 20.80 17.72
C SER A 6 2.32 20.39 17.57
N GLN A 7 2.58 19.15 17.12
CA GLN A 7 3.94 18.58 17.07
C GLN A 7 4.44 18.34 15.63
N CYS A 8 3.60 18.52 14.60
CA CYS A 8 3.97 18.37 13.19
C CYS A 8 2.97 19.05 12.26
N GLU A 9 3.25 19.14 10.97
CA GLU A 9 2.41 19.79 9.94
C GLU A 9 1.09 19.05 9.64
N TYR A 10 0.81 17.94 10.30
CA TYR A 10 -0.42 17.18 10.05
C TYR A 10 -1.66 17.90 10.58
N ALA A 11 -2.73 17.90 9.80
CA ALA A 11 -4.03 18.40 10.21
C ALA A 11 -5.14 17.40 9.89
N ALA A 12 -5.81 16.91 10.93
CA ALA A 12 -6.88 15.92 10.84
C ALA A 12 -8.22 16.54 10.44
N THR A 13 -9.11 15.72 9.89
CA THR A 13 -10.49 16.11 9.56
C THR A 13 -11.42 16.10 10.79
N THR A 14 -11.05 15.40 11.85
CA THR A 14 -11.80 15.33 13.11
C THR A 14 -10.84 15.29 14.31
N ALA A 15 -11.31 15.71 15.49
CA ALA A 15 -10.54 15.61 16.74
C ALA A 15 -10.14 14.16 17.06
N ARG A 16 -10.99 13.18 16.77
CA ARG A 16 -10.70 11.75 16.95
C ARG A 16 -9.51 11.29 16.11
N TYR A 17 -9.44 11.72 14.85
CA TYR A 17 -8.31 11.38 14.00
C TYR A 17 -7.02 12.10 14.41
N LEU A 18 -7.13 13.34 14.94
CA LEU A 18 -5.97 14.01 15.52
C LEU A 18 -5.44 13.24 16.73
N LYS A 19 -6.32 12.84 17.66
CA LYS A 19 -5.93 12.03 18.82
C LYS A 19 -5.20 10.74 18.40
N ALA A 20 -5.80 9.97 17.50
CA ALA A 20 -5.18 8.74 16.99
C ALA A 20 -3.83 8.99 16.27
N HIS A 21 -3.67 10.14 15.60
CA HIS A 21 -2.42 10.54 15.01
C HIS A 21 -1.35 10.82 16.09
N VAL A 22 -1.68 11.63 17.11
CA VAL A 22 -0.75 11.96 18.20
C VAL A 22 -0.31 10.68 18.93
N GLU A 23 -1.26 9.86 19.36
CA GLU A 23 -0.99 8.58 20.03
C GLU A 23 -0.05 7.69 19.20
N SER A 24 -0.30 7.57 17.90
CA SER A 24 0.47 6.65 17.04
C SER A 24 1.82 7.19 16.57
N LYS A 25 1.96 8.53 16.38
CA LYS A 25 3.14 9.15 15.77
C LYS A 25 4.07 9.82 16.78
N HIS A 26 3.53 10.36 17.83
CA HIS A 26 4.29 11.14 18.82
C HIS A 26 4.44 10.41 20.16
N GLU A 27 3.42 9.70 20.60
CA GLU A 27 3.43 8.97 21.87
C GLU A 27 3.82 7.50 21.72
N GLY A 28 3.91 7.00 20.49
CA GLY A 28 4.29 5.61 20.22
C GLY A 28 3.28 4.56 20.69
N VAL A 29 2.04 4.95 21.00
CA VAL A 29 1.00 4.02 21.46
C VAL A 29 0.75 2.94 20.43
N ARG A 30 0.74 1.68 20.89
CA ARG A 30 0.45 0.49 20.08
C ARG A 30 -0.56 -0.40 20.78
N TYR A 31 -1.33 -1.09 19.98
CA TYR A 31 -2.34 -2.06 20.39
C TYR A 31 -1.81 -3.46 20.06
N PRO A 32 -1.22 -4.18 21.05
CA PRO A 32 -0.62 -5.48 20.79
C PRO A 32 -1.69 -6.55 20.51
N CYS A 33 -1.36 -7.48 19.62
CA CYS A 33 -2.16 -8.67 19.41
C CYS A 33 -1.84 -9.69 20.52
N SER A 34 -2.87 -10.30 21.11
CA SER A 34 -2.69 -11.34 22.13
C SER A 34 -2.22 -12.68 21.56
N GLN A 35 -2.27 -12.86 20.23
CA GLN A 35 -2.00 -14.13 19.57
C GLN A 35 -0.72 -14.14 18.72
N CYS A 36 -0.06 -12.99 18.54
CA CYS A 36 1.21 -12.88 17.80
C CYS A 36 1.93 -11.56 18.14
N GLU A 37 3.16 -11.40 17.65
CA GLU A 37 4.02 -10.21 17.90
C GLU A 37 3.53 -8.91 17.22
N TYR A 38 2.43 -8.94 16.50
CA TYR A 38 1.91 -7.77 15.81
C TYR A 38 1.32 -6.76 16.79
N ALA A 39 1.65 -5.48 16.59
CA ALA A 39 1.06 -4.36 17.33
C ALA A 39 0.52 -3.30 16.36
N ALA A 40 -0.78 -3.05 16.43
CA ALA A 40 -1.46 -2.11 15.56
C ALA A 40 -1.33 -0.66 16.03
N THR A 41 -1.49 0.30 15.11
CA THR A 41 -1.50 1.74 15.42
C THR A 41 -2.84 2.23 15.95
N THR A 42 -3.92 1.44 15.82
CA THR A 42 -5.25 1.73 16.36
C THR A 42 -5.95 0.44 16.75
N ALA A 43 -6.90 0.52 17.68
CA ALA A 43 -7.74 -0.63 18.08
C ALA A 43 -8.53 -1.21 16.87
N GLY A 44 -9.01 -0.34 15.95
CA GLY A 44 -9.69 -0.79 14.73
C GLY A 44 -8.78 -1.62 13.81
N ASN A 45 -7.52 -1.20 13.66
CA ASN A 45 -6.54 -1.97 12.88
C ASN A 45 -6.20 -3.30 13.55
N LEU A 46 -6.14 -3.34 14.90
CA LEU A 46 -5.96 -4.59 15.64
C LEU A 46 -7.12 -5.55 15.38
N LYS A 47 -8.37 -5.07 15.47
CA LYS A 47 -9.55 -5.88 15.18
C LYS A 47 -9.48 -6.51 13.79
N VAL A 48 -9.22 -5.70 12.76
CA VAL A 48 -9.06 -6.19 11.37
C VAL A 48 -7.92 -7.19 11.25
N HIS A 49 -6.83 -7.00 11.98
CA HIS A 49 -5.71 -7.95 12.00
C HIS A 49 -6.14 -9.30 12.59
N VAL A 50 -6.82 -9.31 13.75
CA VAL A 50 -7.29 -10.54 14.42
C VAL A 50 -8.27 -11.30 13.53
N GLU A 51 -9.30 -10.61 13.02
CA GLU A 51 -10.28 -11.19 12.09
C GLU A 51 -9.61 -11.87 10.89
N LYS A 52 -8.62 -11.20 10.29
CA LYS A 52 -7.94 -11.71 9.08
C LYS A 52 -6.93 -12.81 9.37
N LYS A 53 -6.15 -12.70 10.46
CA LYS A 53 -4.95 -13.54 10.68
C LYS A 53 -5.22 -14.72 11.63
N HIS A 54 -6.13 -14.56 12.54
CA HIS A 54 -6.39 -15.54 13.58
C HIS A 54 -7.76 -16.19 13.45
N GLU A 55 -8.78 -15.42 13.07
CA GLU A 55 -10.15 -15.96 12.90
C GLU A 55 -10.44 -16.39 11.46
N GLY A 56 -9.58 -16.04 10.50
CA GLY A 56 -9.76 -16.42 9.09
C GLY A 56 -11.01 -15.82 8.45
N ILE A 57 -11.56 -14.73 8.98
CA ILE A 57 -12.75 -14.09 8.44
C ILE A 57 -12.45 -13.57 7.04
N ILE A 58 -13.23 -14.03 6.07
CA ILE A 58 -13.20 -13.60 4.68
C ILE A 58 -14.58 -13.11 4.24
N TYR A 59 -14.59 -12.22 3.26
CA TYR A 59 -15.79 -11.62 2.67
C TYR A 59 -15.91 -12.10 1.22
N PRO A 60 -16.68 -13.16 0.96
CA PRO A 60 -16.83 -13.71 -0.39
C PRO A 60 -17.59 -12.75 -1.31
N CYS A 61 -17.17 -12.70 -2.58
CA CYS A 61 -17.90 -11.96 -3.60
C CYS A 61 -19.12 -12.78 -4.06
N PRO A 62 -20.33 -12.19 -4.08
CA PRO A 62 -21.51 -12.92 -4.54
C PRO A 62 -21.54 -13.15 -6.06
N LYS A 63 -20.60 -12.55 -6.81
CA LYS A 63 -20.58 -12.57 -8.28
C LYS A 63 -19.39 -13.35 -8.88
N CYS A 64 -18.43 -13.79 -8.06
CA CYS A 64 -17.27 -14.58 -8.52
C CYS A 64 -16.56 -15.25 -7.31
N GLU A 65 -15.59 -16.11 -7.58
CA GLU A 65 -14.83 -16.86 -6.56
C GLU A 65 -13.90 -16.00 -5.69
N TYR A 66 -13.86 -14.70 -5.89
CA TYR A 66 -13.00 -13.82 -5.11
C TYR A 66 -13.53 -13.66 -3.69
N ALA A 67 -12.62 -13.75 -2.71
CA ALA A 67 -12.89 -13.42 -1.31
C ALA A 67 -11.93 -12.34 -0.81
N ALA A 68 -12.47 -11.31 -0.19
CA ALA A 68 -11.70 -10.20 0.34
C ALA A 68 -11.40 -10.38 1.83
N ALA A 69 -10.30 -9.77 2.29
CA ALA A 69 -9.92 -9.77 3.70
C ALA A 69 -10.69 -8.73 4.55
N THR A 70 -11.47 -7.84 3.94
CA THR A 70 -12.32 -6.85 4.62
C THR A 70 -13.53 -6.50 3.74
N ALA A 71 -14.63 -6.07 4.38
CA ALA A 71 -15.82 -5.60 3.66
C ALA A 71 -15.50 -4.42 2.71
N GLY A 72 -14.61 -3.50 3.11
CA GLY A 72 -14.19 -2.39 2.25
C GLY A 72 -13.43 -2.85 0.99
N CYS A 73 -12.59 -3.87 1.13
CA CYS A 73 -11.90 -4.49 -0.01
C CYS A 73 -12.90 -5.21 -0.95
N LEU A 74 -13.91 -5.90 -0.39
CA LEU A 74 -14.97 -6.53 -1.17
C LEU A 74 -15.78 -5.48 -1.95
N LYS A 75 -16.24 -4.41 -1.28
CA LYS A 75 -16.97 -3.33 -1.95
C LYS A 75 -16.19 -2.77 -3.12
N ARG A 76 -14.93 -2.46 -2.92
CA ARG A 76 -14.03 -1.97 -3.97
C ARG A 76 -13.85 -2.98 -5.11
N HIS A 77 -13.72 -4.25 -4.80
CA HIS A 77 -13.64 -5.32 -5.81
C HIS A 77 -14.90 -5.34 -6.67
N VAL A 78 -16.09 -5.32 -6.05
CA VAL A 78 -17.38 -5.32 -6.76
C VAL A 78 -17.48 -4.11 -7.68
N GLN A 79 -17.20 -2.93 -7.20
CA GLN A 79 -17.23 -1.69 -8.00
C GLN A 79 -16.29 -1.76 -9.22
N ILE A 80 -15.08 -2.26 -9.05
CA ILE A 80 -14.08 -2.29 -10.13
C ILE A 80 -14.36 -3.42 -11.13
N LYS A 81 -14.72 -4.62 -10.64
CA LYS A 81 -14.80 -5.84 -11.46
C LYS A 81 -16.18 -6.13 -12.01
N HIS A 82 -17.23 -5.78 -11.30
CA HIS A 82 -18.60 -6.12 -11.66
C HIS A 82 -19.45 -4.93 -12.07
N GLU A 83 -19.19 -3.75 -11.53
CA GLU A 83 -19.90 -2.52 -11.86
C GLU A 83 -19.15 -1.63 -12.86
N GLY A 84 -17.91 -1.98 -13.18
CA GLY A 84 -17.11 -1.27 -14.16
C GLY A 84 -16.73 0.16 -13.76
N VAL A 85 -16.82 0.51 -12.46
CA VAL A 85 -16.49 1.87 -11.98
C VAL A 85 -15.07 2.24 -12.38
N ARG A 86 -14.94 3.39 -13.04
CA ARG A 86 -13.66 3.97 -13.46
C ARG A 86 -13.60 5.45 -13.09
N TYR A 87 -12.39 5.93 -12.94
CA TYR A 87 -12.08 7.33 -12.65
C TYR A 87 -11.41 7.91 -13.90
N PRO A 88 -12.16 8.63 -14.76
CA PRO A 88 -11.62 9.18 -16.00
C PRO A 88 -10.64 10.32 -15.73
N CYS A 89 -9.59 10.41 -16.53
CA CYS A 89 -8.71 11.56 -16.56
C CYS A 89 -9.37 12.69 -17.35
N SER A 90 -9.32 13.92 -16.84
CA SER A 90 -9.86 15.09 -17.54
C SER A 90 -8.96 15.59 -18.68
N GLN A 91 -7.73 15.09 -18.78
CA GLN A 91 -6.71 15.58 -19.71
C GLN A 91 -6.35 14.55 -20.80
N CYS A 92 -6.84 13.32 -20.71
CA CYS A 92 -6.62 12.27 -21.74
C CYS A 92 -7.65 11.14 -21.59
N GLU A 93 -7.66 10.19 -22.52
CA GLU A 93 -8.60 9.05 -22.53
C GLU A 93 -8.37 7.99 -21.42
N HIS A 94 -7.37 8.21 -20.58
CA HIS A 94 -7.08 7.24 -19.50
C HIS A 94 -8.18 7.22 -18.45
N ALA A 95 -8.62 6.02 -18.06
CA ALA A 95 -9.57 5.81 -16.97
C ALA A 95 -8.99 4.83 -15.93
N ALA A 96 -8.70 5.33 -14.74
CA ALA A 96 -8.10 4.55 -13.66
C ALA A 96 -9.13 3.72 -12.90
N THR A 97 -8.68 2.65 -12.23
CA THR A 97 -9.53 1.80 -11.39
C THR A 97 -9.76 2.35 -9.99
N THR A 98 -8.98 3.34 -9.56
CA THR A 98 -9.13 4.00 -8.24
C THR A 98 -8.76 5.48 -8.34
N ALA A 99 -9.30 6.31 -7.45
CA ALA A 99 -8.94 7.72 -7.37
C ALA A 99 -7.43 7.94 -7.15
N ASN A 100 -6.78 7.11 -6.31
CA ASN A 100 -5.34 7.19 -6.09
C ASN A 100 -4.52 6.82 -7.34
N ALA A 101 -5.01 5.85 -8.13
CA ALA A 101 -4.36 5.50 -9.39
C ALA A 101 -4.51 6.64 -10.42
N LEU A 102 -5.68 7.32 -10.46
CA LEU A 102 -5.88 8.49 -11.28
C LEU A 102 -4.96 9.65 -10.85
N LYS A 103 -4.91 9.98 -9.57
CA LYS A 103 -4.01 11.01 -9.05
C LYS A 103 -2.57 10.77 -9.49
N ARG A 104 -2.06 9.56 -9.26
CA ARG A 104 -0.71 9.18 -9.68
C ARG A 104 -0.49 9.27 -11.20
N HIS A 105 -1.51 8.93 -11.99
CA HIS A 105 -1.46 9.10 -13.45
C HIS A 105 -1.31 10.58 -13.82
N VAL A 106 -2.15 11.47 -13.27
CA VAL A 106 -2.09 12.91 -13.52
C VAL A 106 -0.72 13.48 -13.13
N GLU A 107 -0.27 13.22 -11.91
CA GLU A 107 1.04 13.65 -11.42
C GLU A 107 2.19 13.22 -12.35
N SER A 108 2.17 11.97 -12.81
CA SER A 108 3.27 11.41 -13.60
C SER A 108 3.22 11.76 -15.09
N LYS A 109 2.02 11.93 -15.68
CA LYS A 109 1.84 12.10 -17.12
C LYS A 109 1.53 13.53 -17.53
N HIS A 110 0.85 14.29 -16.69
CA HIS A 110 0.43 15.65 -17.02
C HIS A 110 1.17 16.73 -16.24
N GLU A 111 1.47 16.49 -14.98
CA GLU A 111 2.19 17.44 -14.12
C GLU A 111 3.71 17.22 -14.12
N GLY A 112 4.18 16.16 -14.73
CA GLY A 112 5.62 15.88 -14.80
C GLY A 112 6.29 15.60 -13.46
N VAL A 113 5.52 15.28 -12.41
CA VAL A 113 6.07 15.00 -11.06
C VAL A 113 7.07 13.85 -11.14
N ARG A 114 8.28 14.10 -10.62
CA ARG A 114 9.36 13.12 -10.52
C ARG A 114 9.93 13.11 -9.12
N TYR A 115 10.46 11.96 -8.75
CA TYR A 115 11.11 11.70 -7.47
C TYR A 115 12.61 11.50 -7.74
N PRO A 116 13.44 12.56 -7.58
CA PRO A 116 14.87 12.48 -7.87
C PRO A 116 15.59 11.59 -6.87
N CYS A 117 16.59 10.85 -7.35
CA CYS A 117 17.53 10.15 -6.51
C CYS A 117 18.56 11.13 -5.96
N SER A 118 18.87 11.05 -4.66
CA SER A 118 19.90 11.88 -4.04
C SER A 118 21.33 11.43 -4.36
N GLN A 119 21.49 10.25 -4.94
CA GLN A 119 22.80 9.61 -5.17
C GLN A 119 23.18 9.50 -6.66
N CYS A 120 22.27 9.80 -7.59
CA CYS A 120 22.53 9.80 -9.03
C CYS A 120 21.46 10.60 -9.77
N GLU A 121 21.63 10.79 -11.07
CA GLU A 121 20.71 11.59 -11.93
C GLU A 121 19.34 10.91 -12.19
N HIS A 122 19.10 9.72 -11.64
CA HIS A 122 17.84 9.03 -11.85
C HIS A 122 16.68 9.76 -11.17
N ALA A 123 15.56 9.92 -11.90
CA ALA A 123 14.32 10.46 -11.36
C ALA A 123 13.15 9.50 -11.66
N ALA A 124 12.57 8.94 -10.61
CA ALA A 124 11.49 7.96 -10.71
C ALA A 124 10.11 8.62 -10.86
N THR A 125 9.14 7.90 -11.40
CA THR A 125 7.75 8.37 -11.56
C THR A 125 6.91 8.20 -10.29
N THR A 126 7.40 7.48 -9.29
CA THR A 126 6.73 7.26 -8.00
C THR A 126 7.77 7.14 -6.88
N SER A 127 7.40 7.50 -5.66
CA SER A 127 8.26 7.32 -4.47
C SER A 127 8.66 5.86 -4.25
N ASN A 128 7.75 4.91 -4.53
CA ASN A 128 8.05 3.48 -4.42
C ASN A 128 9.07 3.01 -5.47
N ALA A 129 8.97 3.52 -6.71
CA ALA A 129 9.95 3.23 -7.76
C ALA A 129 11.33 3.82 -7.40
N LEU A 130 11.37 5.02 -6.80
CA LEU A 130 12.61 5.60 -6.29
C LEU A 130 13.23 4.72 -5.20
N LYS A 131 12.43 4.32 -4.19
CA LYS A 131 12.90 3.43 -3.13
C LYS A 131 13.53 2.16 -3.71
N GLN A 132 12.85 1.51 -4.64
CA GLN A 132 13.35 0.31 -5.31
C GLN A 132 14.64 0.56 -6.11
N HIS A 133 14.73 1.72 -6.76
CA HIS A 133 15.96 2.12 -7.45
C HIS A 133 17.12 2.24 -6.46
N VAL A 134 16.94 2.94 -5.34
CA VAL A 134 17.97 3.10 -4.30
C VAL A 134 18.40 1.74 -3.74
N GLU A 135 17.44 0.92 -3.30
CA GLU A 135 17.70 -0.42 -2.78
C GLU A 135 18.50 -1.29 -3.76
N SER A 136 18.16 -1.24 -5.05
CA SER A 136 18.79 -2.11 -6.06
C SER A 136 20.11 -1.58 -6.61
N LYS A 137 20.30 -0.26 -6.72
CA LYS A 137 21.45 0.37 -7.36
C LYS A 137 22.48 0.91 -6.39
N HIS A 138 22.06 1.39 -5.23
CA HIS A 138 22.94 2.03 -4.26
C HIS A 138 23.17 1.13 -3.03
N ASP A 139 22.11 0.51 -2.49
CA ASP A 139 22.23 -0.34 -1.30
C ASP A 139 22.59 -1.81 -1.63
N GLY A 140 22.61 -2.17 -2.90
CA GLY A 140 22.96 -3.53 -3.34
C GLY A 140 21.99 -4.62 -2.87
N VAL A 141 20.79 -4.27 -2.45
CA VAL A 141 19.79 -5.23 -1.95
C VAL A 141 19.46 -6.27 -3.00
N ARG A 142 19.55 -7.55 -2.61
CA ARG A 142 19.21 -8.71 -3.44
C ARG A 142 18.33 -9.68 -2.68
N TYR A 143 17.32 -10.18 -3.36
CA TYR A 143 16.35 -11.15 -2.84
C TYR A 143 16.78 -12.55 -3.31
N ARG A 144 17.40 -13.34 -2.42
CA ARG A 144 17.94 -14.65 -2.75
C ARG A 144 16.86 -15.73 -2.75
N CYS A 145 16.95 -16.64 -3.73
CA CYS A 145 16.12 -17.84 -3.75
C CYS A 145 16.60 -18.82 -2.67
N SER A 146 15.66 -19.38 -1.90
CA SER A 146 15.98 -20.39 -0.87
C SER A 146 16.32 -21.76 -1.43
N LYS A 147 16.02 -22.02 -2.71
CA LYS A 147 16.20 -23.33 -3.35
C LYS A 147 17.31 -23.37 -4.41
N CYS A 148 17.88 -22.22 -4.81
CA CYS A 148 18.97 -22.17 -5.77
C CYS A 148 19.78 -20.87 -5.64
N LYS A 149 20.86 -20.72 -6.42
CA LYS A 149 21.77 -19.56 -6.36
C LYS A 149 21.19 -18.26 -6.97
N TYR A 150 19.97 -18.29 -7.48
CA TYR A 150 19.35 -17.12 -8.09
C TYR A 150 19.09 -16.01 -7.06
N ALA A 151 19.40 -14.77 -7.44
CA ALA A 151 19.11 -13.58 -6.66
C ALA A 151 18.50 -12.51 -7.56
N ALA A 152 17.31 -12.05 -7.18
CA ALA A 152 16.59 -11.00 -7.88
C ALA A 152 16.87 -9.62 -7.27
N THR A 153 16.72 -8.55 -8.06
CA THR A 153 16.71 -7.17 -7.58
C THR A 153 15.34 -6.79 -6.98
N TRP A 154 14.31 -7.61 -7.25
CA TRP A 154 12.94 -7.39 -6.80
C TRP A 154 12.34 -8.64 -6.20
N LYS A 155 11.57 -8.44 -5.13
CA LYS A 155 10.83 -9.54 -4.49
C LYS A 155 9.78 -10.16 -5.42
N GLY A 156 9.18 -9.35 -6.30
CA GLY A 156 8.24 -9.82 -7.32
C GLY A 156 8.90 -10.76 -8.33
N ASP A 157 10.11 -10.43 -8.78
CA ASP A 157 10.87 -11.27 -9.71
C ASP A 157 11.34 -12.56 -9.04
N LEU A 158 11.72 -12.52 -7.76
CA LEU A 158 11.99 -13.71 -6.98
C LEU A 158 10.76 -14.63 -6.89
N ASN A 159 9.58 -14.07 -6.59
CA ASN A 159 8.34 -14.84 -6.53
C ASN A 159 7.98 -15.47 -7.89
N LYS A 160 8.18 -14.73 -8.98
CA LYS A 160 7.97 -15.24 -10.35
C LYS A 160 8.97 -16.36 -10.68
N HIS A 161 10.25 -16.17 -10.36
CA HIS A 161 11.26 -17.19 -10.49
C HIS A 161 10.89 -18.45 -9.70
N PHE A 162 10.48 -18.29 -8.44
CA PHE A 162 10.13 -19.41 -7.57
C PHE A 162 8.97 -20.23 -8.15
N LYS A 163 7.91 -19.57 -8.61
CA LYS A 163 6.76 -20.24 -9.25
C LYS A 163 7.12 -20.96 -10.54
N ASN A 164 8.08 -20.43 -11.32
CA ASN A 164 8.43 -20.98 -12.62
C ASN A 164 9.49 -22.09 -12.54
N LYS A 165 10.38 -22.02 -11.54
CA LYS A 165 11.53 -22.93 -11.46
C LYS A 165 11.46 -23.96 -10.33
N HIS A 166 10.58 -23.75 -9.37
CA HIS A 166 10.47 -24.59 -8.17
C HIS A 166 9.01 -24.99 -7.87
N LYS A 167 8.28 -25.38 -8.92
CA LYS A 167 6.94 -25.99 -8.78
C LYS A 167 7.00 -27.27 -7.98
#